data_f9978f324f4c23240c846a243f160fe4
#
_entry.id   f9978f324f4c23240c846a243f160fe4
#
_cell.length_a   1.000
_cell.length_b   1.000
_cell.length_c   1.000
_cell.angle_alpha   90.00
_cell.angle_beta   90.00
_cell.angle_gamma   90.00
#
_symmetry.space_group_name_H-M   'P 1'
#
loop_
_entity.id
_entity.type
_entity.pdbx_description
1 polymer ?
#
loop_
_entity_poly.entity_id
_entity_poly.type
_entity_poly.pdbx_seq_one_letter_code
_entity_poly.pdbx_strand_id
1 'polypeptide(L)'
;MRILQIIPSISLVYGGPSQMVLGLSEALAQEGVEVTVLTTNSNGDVGQPPLDVPLDRPVEQNGYQVRYFPCSPFRRYKFSLDLLRWLAGHATEFDLAHIHALFSPVSTAAATVARSRHLPYLMRPLGTLDPADLRKKKRIKQIYAALLERPNLAGAAGIHFTSPQEAKISERFGTSTPDVVIPLGVKQPAMLPKGQARKELGIPETQPLLLFMSRIDPKKGLNLLIPALEKLLEEGADFHFVLAGGNPQDPAYENKIREQLQASPLRDRTTITGFVTGESKTALLQDADLFVLPSYYENFGIAVAEAMCNGTPVVISDQVYIWEEIKQAEAGWVCTCDVESLTKQLRDSLADASERQRRGINAQEYALKNYSWKAIAQATIKAYQQILTSKSRLG
;
A
#
# COMPACT_ATOMS: atom_id res chain seq x y z
N MET A 1 -21.42 15.59 -3.08
CA MET A 1 -21.34 14.15 -3.41
C MET A 1 -21.17 13.39 -2.11
N ARG A 2 -22.06 12.42 -1.85
CA ARG A 2 -22.11 11.63 -0.61
C ARG A 2 -21.60 10.22 -0.89
N ILE A 3 -20.46 9.86 -0.30
CA ILE A 3 -19.72 8.63 -0.62
C ILE A 3 -19.63 7.72 0.61
N LEU A 4 -19.93 6.43 0.39
CA LEU A 4 -19.63 5.38 1.35
C LEU A 4 -18.25 4.77 1.07
N GLN A 5 -17.39 4.69 2.08
CA GLN A 5 -16.20 3.83 2.09
C GLN A 5 -16.53 2.61 2.94
N ILE A 6 -16.51 1.41 2.37
CA ILE A 6 -16.86 0.18 3.10
C ILE A 6 -15.64 -0.71 3.19
N ILE A 7 -15.20 -1.00 4.42
CA ILE A 7 -14.02 -1.82 4.70
C ILE A 7 -14.26 -2.72 5.92
N PRO A 8 -13.74 -3.96 5.94
CA PRO A 8 -13.94 -4.89 7.06
C PRO A 8 -13.45 -4.38 8.41
N SER A 9 -12.34 -3.65 8.43
CA SER A 9 -11.79 -3.01 9.62
C SER A 9 -10.86 -1.87 9.26
N ILE A 10 -10.85 -0.80 10.07
CA ILE A 10 -9.89 0.30 10.01
C ILE A 10 -8.89 0.28 11.17
N SER A 11 -8.86 -0.78 11.98
CA SER A 11 -7.83 -0.93 13.00
C SER A 11 -6.43 -0.92 12.38
N LEU A 12 -5.53 -0.13 12.96
CA LEU A 12 -4.14 0.00 12.48
C LEU A 12 -3.33 -1.30 12.59
N VAL A 13 -3.81 -2.27 13.35
CA VAL A 13 -3.23 -3.63 13.43
C VAL A 13 -3.20 -4.31 12.04
N TYR A 14 -4.13 -3.94 11.14
CA TYR A 14 -4.17 -4.48 9.77
C TYR A 14 -3.26 -3.72 8.79
N GLY A 15 -2.57 -2.66 9.24
CA GLY A 15 -1.54 -1.95 8.49
C GLY A 15 -2.06 -1.14 7.30
N GLY A 16 -1.41 -1.30 6.15
CA GLY A 16 -1.62 -0.48 4.95
C GLY A 16 -3.06 -0.26 4.50
N PRO A 17 -3.92 -1.28 4.36
CA PRO A 17 -5.30 -1.09 3.93
C PRO A 17 -6.10 -0.13 4.81
N SER A 18 -5.95 -0.22 6.14
CA SER A 18 -6.62 0.69 7.09
C SER A 18 -6.13 2.12 6.93
N GLN A 19 -4.81 2.33 6.90
CA GLN A 19 -4.21 3.65 6.72
C GLN A 19 -4.63 4.28 5.39
N MET A 20 -4.73 3.48 4.32
CA MET A 20 -5.13 3.95 3.00
C MET A 20 -6.59 4.43 2.96
N VAL A 21 -7.53 3.71 3.58
CA VAL A 21 -8.93 4.15 3.60
C VAL A 21 -9.10 5.39 4.46
N LEU A 22 -8.43 5.47 5.62
CA LEU A 22 -8.47 6.65 6.47
C LEU A 22 -7.90 7.89 5.77
N GLY A 23 -6.70 7.76 5.16
CA GLY A 23 -6.08 8.86 4.43
C GLY A 23 -6.88 9.30 3.20
N LEU A 24 -7.45 8.37 2.45
CA LEU A 24 -8.33 8.68 1.32
C LEU A 24 -9.60 9.41 1.79
N SER A 25 -10.21 8.95 2.89
CA SER A 25 -11.45 9.57 3.43
C SER A 25 -11.20 11.00 3.89
N GLU A 26 -10.09 11.23 4.59
CA GLU A 26 -9.65 12.58 5.01
C GLU A 26 -9.38 13.48 3.79
N ALA A 27 -8.63 13.00 2.81
CA ALA A 27 -8.31 13.78 1.61
C ALA A 27 -9.55 14.10 0.76
N LEU A 28 -10.50 13.18 0.64
CA LEU A 28 -11.78 13.43 -0.03
C LEU A 28 -12.62 14.48 0.71
N ALA A 29 -12.65 14.42 2.05
CA ALA A 29 -13.35 15.41 2.87
C ALA A 29 -12.72 16.81 2.72
N GLN A 30 -11.40 16.92 2.68
CA GLN A 30 -10.69 18.17 2.41
C GLN A 30 -11.02 18.78 1.03
N GLU A 31 -11.35 17.95 0.04
CA GLU A 31 -11.81 18.38 -1.29
C GLU A 31 -13.35 18.56 -1.36
N GLY A 32 -14.05 18.60 -0.23
CA GLY A 32 -15.48 18.91 -0.13
C GLY A 32 -16.42 17.74 -0.42
N VAL A 33 -15.95 16.49 -0.36
CA VAL A 33 -16.77 15.29 -0.48
C VAL A 33 -17.30 14.88 0.89
N GLU A 34 -18.59 14.63 1.01
CA GLU A 34 -19.18 14.06 2.23
C GLU A 34 -18.90 12.56 2.28
N VAL A 35 -18.04 12.13 3.20
CA VAL A 35 -17.59 10.74 3.30
C VAL A 35 -18.08 10.11 4.59
N THR A 36 -18.67 8.92 4.47
CA THR A 36 -19.00 8.03 5.59
C THR A 36 -18.26 6.71 5.43
N VAL A 37 -17.46 6.33 6.42
CA VAL A 37 -16.79 5.03 6.48
C VAL A 37 -17.66 4.04 7.26
N LEU A 38 -18.05 2.93 6.64
CA LEU A 38 -18.70 1.80 7.32
C LEU A 38 -17.65 0.72 7.58
N THR A 39 -17.54 0.31 8.84
CA THR A 39 -16.55 -0.65 9.27
C THR A 39 -17.01 -1.45 10.48
N THR A 40 -16.29 -2.52 10.83
CA THR A 40 -16.56 -3.25 12.05
C THR A 40 -15.59 -2.84 13.18
N ASN A 41 -15.95 -3.17 14.42
CA ASN A 41 -15.08 -2.97 15.58
C ASN A 41 -14.00 -4.05 15.72
N SER A 42 -13.68 -4.78 14.65
CA SER A 42 -12.61 -5.79 14.66
C SER A 42 -11.24 -5.15 14.90
N ASN A 43 -10.47 -5.73 15.83
CA ASN A 43 -9.14 -5.24 16.22
C ASN A 43 -8.18 -6.45 16.33
N GLY A 44 -7.63 -6.88 15.19
CA GLY A 44 -6.76 -8.05 15.14
C GLY A 44 -7.54 -9.37 15.04
N ASP A 45 -6.79 -10.45 15.24
CA ASP A 45 -7.30 -11.82 15.14
C ASP A 45 -8.01 -12.30 16.43
N VAL A 46 -8.41 -13.56 16.43
CA VAL A 46 -9.08 -14.21 17.58
C VAL A 46 -8.23 -14.06 18.84
N GLY A 47 -8.85 -13.53 19.91
CA GLY A 47 -8.18 -13.31 21.21
C GLY A 47 -7.88 -11.82 21.51
N GLN A 48 -7.85 -10.94 20.52
CA GLN A 48 -7.71 -9.50 20.76
C GLN A 48 -9.08 -8.89 21.16
N PRO A 49 -9.12 -7.92 22.10
CA PRO A 49 -10.35 -7.21 22.39
C PRO A 49 -10.80 -6.42 21.14
N PRO A 50 -12.13 -6.24 20.94
CA PRO A 50 -12.61 -5.33 19.89
C PRO A 50 -12.13 -3.91 20.16
N LEU A 51 -12.18 -3.06 19.11
CA LEU A 51 -12.00 -1.62 19.28
C LEU A 51 -13.06 -1.10 20.28
N ASP A 52 -12.61 -0.30 21.24
CA ASP A 52 -13.47 0.44 22.17
C ASP A 52 -13.93 1.73 21.48
N VAL A 53 -15.07 1.63 20.78
CA VAL A 53 -15.63 2.70 19.94
C VAL A 53 -17.15 2.71 20.06
N PRO A 54 -17.81 3.87 19.89
CA PRO A 54 -19.27 3.97 19.84
C PRO A 54 -19.84 3.11 18.69
N LEU A 55 -20.86 2.29 18.98
CA LEU A 55 -21.54 1.44 17.99
C LEU A 55 -22.93 1.97 17.61
N ASP A 56 -23.47 2.90 18.37
CA ASP A 56 -24.81 3.45 18.27
C ASP A 56 -24.90 4.72 17.41
N ARG A 57 -23.78 5.40 17.20
CA ARG A 57 -23.70 6.69 16.52
C ARG A 57 -22.45 6.80 15.64
N PRO A 58 -22.46 7.69 14.62
CA PRO A 58 -21.26 8.02 13.87
C PRO A 58 -20.24 8.77 14.74
N VAL A 59 -18.97 8.57 14.43
CA VAL A 59 -17.83 9.28 15.04
C VAL A 59 -17.24 10.19 13.99
N GLU A 60 -17.20 11.49 14.28
CA GLU A 60 -16.49 12.45 13.44
C GLU A 60 -14.97 12.26 13.56
N GLN A 61 -14.30 12.25 12.42
CA GLN A 61 -12.85 12.10 12.35
C GLN A 61 -12.32 12.88 11.14
N ASN A 62 -11.50 13.91 11.37
CA ASN A 62 -10.80 14.68 10.32
C ASN A 62 -11.70 15.12 9.13
N GLY A 63 -12.96 15.54 9.42
CA GLY A 63 -13.91 16.03 8.42
C GLY A 63 -14.72 14.95 7.69
N TYR A 64 -14.61 13.70 8.09
CA TYR A 64 -15.46 12.59 7.61
C TYR A 64 -16.07 11.84 8.81
N GLN A 65 -17.09 11.01 8.53
CA GLN A 65 -17.76 10.21 9.55
C GLN A 65 -17.33 8.74 9.49
N VAL A 66 -17.19 8.11 10.66
CA VAL A 66 -16.98 6.66 10.78
C VAL A 66 -18.14 6.07 11.55
N ARG A 67 -18.79 5.06 10.99
CA ARG A 67 -19.80 4.27 11.68
C ARG A 67 -19.27 2.85 11.92
N TYR A 68 -19.13 2.51 13.18
CA TYR A 68 -18.67 1.19 13.60
C TYR A 68 -19.84 0.26 13.86
N PHE A 69 -19.65 -1.02 13.53
CA PHE A 69 -20.63 -2.08 13.77
C PHE A 69 -20.00 -3.26 14.50
N PRO A 70 -20.77 -3.97 15.35
CA PRO A 70 -20.26 -5.13 16.03
C PRO A 70 -19.93 -6.26 15.04
N CYS A 71 -18.81 -6.93 15.24
CA CYS A 71 -18.50 -8.19 14.56
C CYS A 71 -19.36 -9.32 15.13
N SER A 72 -20.52 -9.59 14.50
CA SER A 72 -21.45 -10.62 14.95
C SER A 72 -22.17 -11.23 13.74
N PRO A 73 -22.40 -12.55 13.71
CA PRO A 73 -22.03 -13.54 14.72
C PRO A 73 -20.58 -14.07 14.55
N PHE A 74 -19.89 -13.80 13.41
CA PHE A 74 -18.62 -14.44 13.06
C PHE A 74 -17.43 -13.46 13.12
N ARG A 75 -16.95 -13.17 14.33
CA ARG A 75 -15.84 -12.24 14.56
C ARG A 75 -14.57 -12.58 13.74
N ARG A 76 -14.22 -13.87 13.62
CA ARG A 76 -13.07 -14.32 12.84
C ARG A 76 -13.09 -13.84 11.39
N TYR A 77 -14.27 -13.69 10.80
CA TYR A 77 -14.46 -13.28 9.41
C TYR A 77 -14.79 -11.78 9.27
N LYS A 78 -14.74 -11.01 10.35
CA LYS A 78 -15.08 -9.58 10.39
C LYS A 78 -16.48 -9.32 9.79
N PHE A 79 -17.40 -10.25 9.99
CA PHE A 79 -18.77 -10.15 9.47
C PHE A 79 -19.64 -9.33 10.41
N SER A 80 -20.54 -8.52 9.87
CA SER A 80 -21.51 -7.74 10.65
C SER A 80 -22.84 -7.68 9.93
N LEU A 81 -23.84 -8.29 10.52
CA LEU A 81 -25.20 -8.24 10.01
C LEU A 81 -25.83 -6.85 10.17
N ASP A 82 -25.48 -6.15 11.23
CA ASP A 82 -26.00 -4.81 11.51
C ASP A 82 -25.46 -3.78 10.51
N LEU A 83 -24.19 -3.90 10.07
CA LEU A 83 -23.67 -3.12 8.96
C LEU A 83 -24.50 -3.31 7.68
N LEU A 84 -24.81 -4.55 7.34
CA LEU A 84 -25.58 -4.87 6.13
C LEU A 84 -27.02 -4.37 6.21
N ARG A 85 -27.66 -4.49 7.37
CA ARG A 85 -29.01 -3.94 7.60
C ARG A 85 -29.02 -2.43 7.48
N TRP A 86 -28.04 -1.77 8.11
CA TRP A 86 -27.90 -0.32 8.02
C TRP A 86 -27.69 0.12 6.57
N LEU A 87 -26.75 -0.51 5.85
CA LEU A 87 -26.50 -0.22 4.44
C LEU A 87 -27.76 -0.38 3.59
N ALA A 88 -28.52 -1.47 3.79
CA ALA A 88 -29.75 -1.72 3.06
C ALA A 88 -30.84 -0.65 3.31
N GLY A 89 -30.90 -0.07 4.52
CA GLY A 89 -31.86 0.99 4.87
C GLY A 89 -31.46 2.39 4.39
N HIS A 90 -30.14 2.65 4.20
CA HIS A 90 -29.63 3.99 3.94
C HIS A 90 -28.94 4.12 2.56
N ALA A 91 -28.93 3.07 1.74
CA ALA A 91 -28.24 3.06 0.45
C ALA A 91 -28.65 4.20 -0.50
N THR A 92 -29.93 4.62 -0.44
CA THR A 92 -30.47 5.71 -1.28
C THR A 92 -30.03 7.10 -0.85
N GLU A 93 -29.40 7.23 0.31
CA GLU A 93 -28.88 8.49 0.83
C GLU A 93 -27.50 8.82 0.25
N PHE A 94 -26.86 7.89 -0.44
CA PHE A 94 -25.51 8.01 -0.97
C PHE A 94 -25.48 7.92 -2.49
N ASP A 95 -24.53 8.63 -3.09
CA ASP A 95 -24.36 8.64 -4.54
C ASP A 95 -23.56 7.42 -5.03
N LEU A 96 -22.57 6.95 -4.25
CA LEU A 96 -21.68 5.85 -4.62
C LEU A 96 -21.07 5.18 -3.37
N ALA A 97 -20.84 3.87 -3.46
CA ALA A 97 -20.06 3.11 -2.48
C ALA A 97 -18.70 2.70 -3.07
N HIS A 98 -17.63 2.85 -2.29
CA HIS A 98 -16.31 2.31 -2.61
C HIS A 98 -16.00 1.18 -1.61
N ILE A 99 -15.97 -0.05 -2.12
CA ILE A 99 -15.94 -1.27 -1.30
C ILE A 99 -14.54 -1.88 -1.38
N HIS A 100 -13.90 -2.01 -0.22
CA HIS A 100 -12.54 -2.50 -0.09
C HIS A 100 -12.49 -3.94 0.40
N ALA A 101 -11.49 -4.69 -0.06
CA ALA A 101 -11.21 -6.09 0.19
C ALA A 101 -12.20 -7.07 -0.49
N LEU A 102 -11.72 -7.80 -1.50
CA LEU A 102 -12.41 -8.99 -2.00
C LEU A 102 -12.15 -10.19 -1.08
N PHE A 103 -12.98 -11.24 -1.23
CA PHE A 103 -12.92 -12.45 -0.41
C PHE A 103 -13.09 -12.20 1.09
N SER A 104 -13.65 -11.04 1.44
CA SER A 104 -14.07 -10.72 2.80
C SER A 104 -15.59 -10.80 2.90
N PRO A 105 -16.14 -11.64 3.79
CA PRO A 105 -17.59 -11.86 3.85
C PRO A 105 -18.43 -10.60 4.00
N VAL A 106 -17.96 -9.62 4.78
CA VAL A 106 -18.70 -8.35 4.95
C VAL A 106 -18.65 -7.49 3.68
N SER A 107 -17.50 -7.40 3.00
CA SER A 107 -17.37 -6.63 1.76
C SER A 107 -18.15 -7.28 0.62
N THR A 108 -18.09 -8.62 0.49
CA THR A 108 -18.85 -9.39 -0.48
C THR A 108 -20.36 -9.18 -0.29
N ALA A 109 -20.83 -9.27 0.95
CA ALA A 109 -22.24 -9.04 1.27
C ALA A 109 -22.65 -7.56 1.08
N ALA A 110 -21.79 -6.61 1.42
CA ALA A 110 -22.03 -5.19 1.18
C ALA A 110 -22.15 -4.87 -0.32
N ALA A 111 -21.33 -5.46 -1.17
CA ALA A 111 -21.42 -5.32 -2.63
C ALA A 111 -22.76 -5.91 -3.14
N THR A 112 -23.18 -7.06 -2.61
CA THR A 112 -24.49 -7.64 -2.94
C THR A 112 -25.65 -6.73 -2.53
N VAL A 113 -25.59 -6.11 -1.34
CA VAL A 113 -26.58 -5.14 -0.88
C VAL A 113 -26.57 -3.89 -1.77
N ALA A 114 -25.41 -3.30 -2.05
CA ALA A 114 -25.30 -2.13 -2.93
C ALA A 114 -25.92 -2.41 -4.30
N ARG A 115 -25.61 -3.55 -4.91
CA ARG A 115 -26.20 -3.99 -6.17
C ARG A 115 -27.73 -4.15 -6.10
N SER A 116 -28.25 -4.79 -5.04
CA SER A 116 -29.70 -5.00 -4.86
C SER A 116 -30.45 -3.69 -4.60
N ARG A 117 -29.78 -2.69 -4.06
CA ARG A 117 -30.31 -1.35 -3.80
C ARG A 117 -30.03 -0.35 -4.91
N HIS A 118 -29.46 -0.78 -6.04
CA HIS A 118 -29.07 0.05 -7.18
C HIS A 118 -28.11 1.20 -6.82
N LEU A 119 -27.37 1.09 -5.71
CA LEU A 119 -26.30 2.02 -5.36
C LEU A 119 -25.09 1.70 -6.23
N PRO A 120 -24.61 2.64 -7.08
CA PRO A 120 -23.36 2.45 -7.83
C PRO A 120 -22.20 2.14 -6.87
N TYR A 121 -21.32 1.22 -7.27
CA TYR A 121 -20.15 0.93 -6.43
C TYR A 121 -18.90 0.60 -7.23
N LEU A 122 -17.77 1.00 -6.67
CA LEU A 122 -16.43 0.56 -7.03
C LEU A 122 -16.01 -0.58 -6.12
N MET A 123 -15.29 -1.56 -6.66
CA MET A 123 -14.64 -2.61 -5.88
C MET A 123 -13.13 -2.46 -5.93
N ARG A 124 -12.47 -2.47 -4.76
CA ARG A 124 -11.01 -2.43 -4.64
C ARG A 124 -10.49 -3.75 -4.06
N PRO A 125 -9.78 -4.57 -4.87
CA PRO A 125 -9.37 -5.92 -4.50
C PRO A 125 -8.32 -5.99 -3.39
N LEU A 126 -7.47 -4.97 -3.21
CA LEU A 126 -6.31 -4.98 -2.32
C LEU A 126 -5.31 -6.10 -2.68
N GLY A 127 -5.08 -6.32 -3.96
CA GLY A 127 -4.15 -7.33 -4.47
C GLY A 127 -4.66 -8.77 -4.46
N THR A 128 -5.88 -9.02 -3.98
CA THR A 128 -6.40 -10.40 -3.85
C THR A 128 -6.78 -11.04 -5.19
N LEU A 129 -6.84 -10.27 -6.28
CA LEU A 129 -7.03 -10.77 -7.66
C LEU A 129 -5.71 -11.13 -8.35
N ASP A 130 -4.57 -10.91 -7.70
CA ASP A 130 -3.29 -11.29 -8.24
C ASP A 130 -3.16 -12.83 -8.32
N PRO A 131 -2.64 -13.39 -9.44
CA PRO A 131 -2.43 -14.82 -9.59
C PRO A 131 -1.60 -15.46 -8.48
N ALA A 132 -0.62 -14.74 -7.91
CA ALA A 132 0.20 -15.25 -6.81
C ALA A 132 -0.62 -15.41 -5.52
N ASP A 133 -1.52 -14.47 -5.23
CA ASP A 133 -2.41 -14.58 -4.07
C ASP A 133 -3.54 -15.61 -4.28
N LEU A 134 -4.05 -15.73 -5.50
CA LEU A 134 -5.08 -16.71 -5.85
C LEU A 134 -4.61 -18.16 -5.79
N ARG A 135 -3.30 -18.43 -5.90
CA ARG A 135 -2.73 -19.78 -5.71
C ARG A 135 -2.93 -20.30 -4.29
N LYS A 136 -2.99 -19.41 -3.30
CA LYS A 136 -3.26 -19.77 -1.91
C LYS A 136 -4.74 -20.17 -1.76
N LYS A 137 -5.01 -21.41 -1.27
CA LYS A 137 -6.36 -21.97 -1.12
C LYS A 137 -7.21 -21.92 -2.42
N LYS A 138 -6.58 -22.17 -3.56
CA LYS A 138 -7.12 -22.00 -4.92
C LYS A 138 -8.57 -22.49 -5.09
N ARG A 139 -8.85 -23.75 -4.70
CA ARG A 139 -10.19 -24.35 -4.89
C ARG A 139 -11.29 -23.59 -4.13
N ILE A 140 -11.02 -23.22 -2.87
CA ILE A 140 -12.00 -22.49 -2.04
C ILE A 140 -12.24 -21.10 -2.63
N LYS A 141 -11.17 -20.38 -3.02
CA LYS A 141 -11.28 -19.06 -3.65
C LYS A 141 -12.02 -19.13 -4.98
N GLN A 142 -11.80 -20.16 -5.81
CA GLN A 142 -12.52 -20.33 -7.08
C GLN A 142 -14.02 -20.52 -6.89
N ILE A 143 -14.44 -21.38 -5.94
CA ILE A 143 -15.86 -21.61 -5.62
C ILE A 143 -16.48 -20.30 -5.07
N TYR A 144 -15.81 -19.66 -4.12
CA TYR A 144 -16.25 -18.39 -3.53
C TYR A 144 -16.38 -17.31 -4.62
N ALA A 145 -15.38 -17.20 -5.49
CA ALA A 145 -15.39 -16.27 -6.61
C ALA A 145 -16.55 -16.52 -7.57
N ALA A 146 -16.77 -17.77 -7.99
CA ALA A 146 -17.82 -18.11 -8.93
C ALA A 146 -19.22 -17.81 -8.41
N LEU A 147 -19.47 -18.09 -7.14
CA LEU A 147 -20.79 -17.96 -6.52
C LEU A 147 -21.10 -16.55 -6.01
N LEU A 148 -20.11 -15.85 -5.46
CA LEU A 148 -20.29 -14.61 -4.71
C LEU A 148 -19.58 -13.41 -5.31
N GLU A 149 -18.30 -13.52 -5.67
CA GLU A 149 -17.57 -12.34 -6.14
C GLU A 149 -17.84 -12.01 -7.62
N ARG A 150 -17.99 -13.00 -8.47
CA ARG A 150 -18.25 -12.78 -9.90
C ARG A 150 -19.51 -11.94 -10.16
N PRO A 151 -20.67 -12.20 -9.53
CA PRO A 151 -21.85 -11.33 -9.68
C PRO A 151 -21.61 -9.92 -9.18
N ASN A 152 -20.82 -9.74 -8.11
CA ASN A 152 -20.49 -8.45 -7.55
C ASN A 152 -19.48 -7.69 -8.42
N LEU A 153 -18.47 -8.37 -8.97
CA LEU A 153 -17.54 -7.79 -9.93
C LEU A 153 -18.27 -7.36 -11.20
N ALA A 154 -19.12 -8.22 -11.76
CA ALA A 154 -19.89 -7.91 -12.98
C ALA A 154 -20.87 -6.74 -12.79
N GLY A 155 -21.42 -6.57 -11.58
CA GLY A 155 -22.33 -5.48 -11.25
C GLY A 155 -21.65 -4.19 -10.76
N ALA A 156 -20.33 -4.20 -10.56
CA ALA A 156 -19.60 -3.01 -10.16
C ALA A 156 -19.48 -2.00 -11.31
N ALA A 157 -19.50 -0.73 -10.99
CA ALA A 157 -19.26 0.34 -11.95
C ALA A 157 -17.79 0.41 -12.41
N GLY A 158 -16.88 -0.18 -11.62
CA GLY A 158 -15.47 -0.32 -11.95
C GLY A 158 -14.73 -1.12 -10.88
N ILE A 159 -13.51 -1.57 -11.23
CA ILE A 159 -12.58 -2.21 -10.31
C ILE A 159 -11.39 -1.28 -10.13
N HIS A 160 -11.13 -0.86 -8.89
CA HIS A 160 -10.05 0.05 -8.54
C HIS A 160 -8.73 -0.71 -8.33
N PHE A 161 -7.76 -0.45 -9.17
CA PHE A 161 -6.39 -0.92 -9.10
C PHE A 161 -5.44 0.22 -8.77
N THR A 162 -4.29 -0.11 -8.20
CA THR A 162 -3.30 0.88 -7.76
C THR A 162 -2.25 1.21 -8.83
N SER A 163 -2.13 0.35 -9.84
CA SER A 163 -1.25 0.56 -10.99
C SER A 163 -1.82 -0.09 -12.26
N PRO A 164 -1.40 0.34 -13.46
CA PRO A 164 -1.77 -0.33 -14.71
C PRO A 164 -1.33 -1.78 -14.76
N GLN A 165 -0.19 -2.11 -14.18
CA GLN A 165 0.31 -3.48 -14.12
C GLN A 165 -0.55 -4.37 -13.23
N GLU A 166 -0.99 -3.90 -12.05
CA GLU A 166 -1.95 -4.61 -11.21
C GLU A 166 -3.25 -4.89 -12.01
N ALA A 167 -3.77 -3.88 -12.71
CA ALA A 167 -4.95 -4.04 -13.56
C ALA A 167 -4.76 -5.10 -14.64
N LYS A 168 -3.63 -5.10 -15.34
CA LYS A 168 -3.31 -6.02 -16.44
C LYS A 168 -3.24 -7.48 -16.02
N ILE A 169 -2.64 -7.78 -14.85
CA ILE A 169 -2.40 -9.15 -14.42
C ILE A 169 -3.50 -9.75 -13.56
N SER A 170 -4.38 -8.91 -12.99
CA SER A 170 -5.43 -9.33 -12.08
C SER A 170 -6.48 -10.20 -12.76
N GLU A 171 -6.89 -11.28 -12.09
CA GLU A 171 -7.96 -12.18 -12.53
C GLU A 171 -9.31 -11.48 -12.51
N ARG A 172 -10.11 -11.67 -13.55
CA ARG A 172 -11.44 -11.05 -13.70
C ARG A 172 -12.60 -12.04 -13.53
N PHE A 173 -12.33 -13.32 -13.41
CA PHE A 173 -13.34 -14.40 -13.39
C PHE A 173 -14.37 -14.29 -14.54
N GLY A 174 -13.89 -13.85 -15.72
CA GLY A 174 -14.71 -13.72 -16.92
C GLY A 174 -15.68 -12.51 -16.89
N THR A 175 -15.41 -11.48 -16.08
CA THR A 175 -16.17 -10.21 -16.12
C THR A 175 -15.43 -9.17 -16.96
N SER A 176 -16.19 -8.27 -17.60
CA SER A 176 -15.71 -7.15 -18.42
C SER A 176 -15.83 -5.79 -17.72
N THR A 177 -15.86 -5.78 -16.40
CA THR A 177 -15.99 -4.56 -15.60
C THR A 177 -14.81 -3.62 -15.85
N PRO A 178 -15.06 -2.32 -16.08
CA PRO A 178 -14.01 -1.35 -16.39
C PRO A 178 -12.96 -1.23 -15.27
N ASP A 179 -11.72 -1.06 -15.68
CA ASP A 179 -10.62 -0.77 -14.76
C ASP A 179 -10.59 0.72 -14.40
N VAL A 180 -10.42 1.01 -13.12
CA VAL A 180 -10.20 2.36 -12.59
C VAL A 180 -8.84 2.34 -11.90
N VAL A 181 -7.84 2.94 -12.53
CA VAL A 181 -6.48 2.94 -11.98
C VAL A 181 -6.25 4.25 -11.22
N ILE A 182 -6.10 4.13 -9.90
CA ILE A 182 -5.81 5.25 -9.00
C ILE A 182 -4.73 4.77 -8.03
N PRO A 183 -3.55 5.40 -8.00
CA PRO A 183 -2.46 5.03 -7.10
C PRO A 183 -2.82 5.17 -5.61
N LEU A 184 -1.93 4.73 -4.74
CA LEU A 184 -2.07 4.96 -3.30
C LEU A 184 -1.53 6.33 -2.93
N GLY A 185 -2.21 6.98 -1.98
CA GLY A 185 -1.77 8.25 -1.42
C GLY A 185 -0.63 8.06 -0.41
N VAL A 186 0.32 8.97 -0.45
CA VAL A 186 1.36 9.08 0.57
C VAL A 186 1.33 10.47 1.19
N LYS A 187 1.71 10.55 2.46
CA LYS A 187 1.74 11.82 3.18
C LYS A 187 2.94 12.64 2.70
N GLN A 188 2.71 13.91 2.39
CA GLN A 188 3.80 14.84 2.13
C GLN A 188 4.68 14.94 3.39
N PRO A 189 6.00 14.70 3.27
CA PRO A 189 6.88 14.73 4.42
C PRO A 189 7.04 16.15 4.97
N ALA A 190 7.20 16.25 6.29
CA ALA A 190 7.75 17.47 6.88
C ALA A 190 9.23 17.61 6.50
N MET A 191 9.67 18.81 6.23
CA MET A 191 11.10 19.07 6.02
C MET A 191 11.82 19.02 7.37
N LEU A 192 12.77 18.11 7.50
CA LEU A 192 13.61 17.94 8.68
C LEU A 192 15.02 18.51 8.45
N PRO A 193 15.78 18.78 9.51
CA PRO A 193 17.18 19.15 9.38
C PRO A 193 17.97 18.06 8.63
N LYS A 194 18.71 18.45 7.60
CA LYS A 194 19.52 17.54 6.81
C LYS A 194 20.58 16.85 7.69
N GLY A 195 20.77 15.55 7.51
CA GLY A 195 21.74 14.75 8.24
C GLY A 195 21.29 14.32 9.64
N GLN A 196 20.01 14.51 10.02
CA GLN A 196 19.50 14.13 11.34
C GLN A 196 19.68 12.63 11.60
N ALA A 197 19.21 11.78 10.71
CA ALA A 197 19.33 10.32 10.87
C ALA A 197 20.80 9.87 10.79
N ARG A 198 21.61 10.50 9.91
CA ARG A 198 23.03 10.21 9.82
C ARG A 198 23.76 10.51 11.13
N LYS A 199 23.48 11.65 11.75
CA LYS A 199 24.05 12.03 13.05
C LYS A 199 23.64 11.07 14.15
N GLU A 200 22.37 10.71 14.21
CA GLU A 200 21.82 9.76 15.21
C GLU A 200 22.45 8.36 15.08
N LEU A 201 22.74 7.92 13.86
CA LEU A 201 23.31 6.61 13.57
C LEU A 201 24.86 6.61 13.44
N GLY A 202 25.49 7.77 13.54
CA GLY A 202 26.96 7.88 13.42
C GLY A 202 27.48 7.64 11.99
N ILE A 203 26.67 7.89 10.95
CA ILE A 203 27.02 7.67 9.55
C ILE A 203 27.62 8.95 8.98
N PRO A 204 28.86 8.92 8.41
CA PRO A 204 29.48 10.09 7.80
C PRO A 204 28.65 10.68 6.66
N GLU A 205 28.65 12.01 6.53
CA GLU A 205 27.91 12.70 5.45
C GLU A 205 28.41 12.32 4.05
N THR A 206 29.69 11.97 3.93
CA THR A 206 30.32 11.60 2.66
C THR A 206 30.07 10.16 2.23
N GLN A 207 29.62 9.31 3.16
CA GLN A 207 29.38 7.90 2.90
C GLN A 207 27.95 7.69 2.37
N PRO A 208 27.76 7.08 1.18
CA PRO A 208 26.43 6.79 0.65
C PRO A 208 25.60 5.92 1.62
N LEU A 209 24.35 6.36 1.91
CA LEU A 209 23.41 5.64 2.75
C LEU A 209 22.39 4.90 1.89
N LEU A 210 22.45 3.58 1.93
CA LEU A 210 21.47 2.68 1.30
C LEU A 210 20.42 2.28 2.33
N LEU A 211 19.15 2.58 2.05
CA LEU A 211 18.05 2.30 2.96
C LEU A 211 17.15 1.19 2.41
N PHE A 212 16.99 0.12 3.16
CA PHE A 212 15.89 -0.80 3.01
C PHE A 212 14.89 -0.52 4.14
N MET A 213 13.63 -0.21 3.80
CA MET A 213 12.60 0.03 4.79
C MET A 213 11.32 -0.73 4.43
N SER A 214 11.13 -1.87 5.07
CA SER A 214 9.95 -2.72 4.89
C SER A 214 9.87 -3.75 6.01
N ARG A 215 8.75 -4.47 6.07
CA ARG A 215 8.66 -5.68 6.88
C ARG A 215 9.74 -6.68 6.42
N ILE A 216 10.41 -7.32 7.34
CA ILE A 216 11.40 -8.38 7.05
C ILE A 216 10.65 -9.68 6.68
N ASP A 217 10.34 -9.83 5.41
CA ASP A 217 9.51 -10.89 4.85
C ASP A 217 10.23 -11.48 3.62
N PRO A 218 10.21 -12.81 3.40
CA PRO A 218 10.91 -13.46 2.27
C PRO A 218 10.60 -12.80 0.92
N LYS A 219 9.39 -12.34 0.71
CA LYS A 219 8.99 -11.70 -0.56
C LYS A 219 9.57 -10.30 -0.78
N LYS A 220 10.24 -9.71 0.22
CA LYS A 220 10.86 -8.39 0.11
C LYS A 220 12.28 -8.42 -0.45
N GLY A 221 12.81 -9.61 -0.73
CA GLY A 221 14.04 -9.79 -1.50
C GLY A 221 15.33 -9.53 -0.72
N LEU A 222 15.34 -9.60 0.62
CA LEU A 222 16.57 -9.48 1.40
C LEU A 222 17.59 -10.58 1.06
N ASN A 223 17.13 -11.75 0.65
CA ASN A 223 17.99 -12.83 0.14
C ASN A 223 18.65 -12.53 -1.22
N LEU A 224 18.19 -11.50 -1.95
CA LEU A 224 18.86 -10.95 -3.13
C LEU A 224 19.73 -9.76 -2.74
N LEU A 225 19.24 -8.91 -1.83
CA LEU A 225 19.91 -7.67 -1.45
C LEU A 225 21.23 -7.93 -0.70
N ILE A 226 21.23 -8.81 0.30
CA ILE A 226 22.42 -9.07 1.10
C ILE A 226 23.58 -9.57 0.23
N PRO A 227 23.43 -10.63 -0.61
CA PRO A 227 24.50 -11.05 -1.50
C PRO A 227 24.93 -9.98 -2.52
N ALA A 228 24.01 -9.15 -2.99
CA ALA A 228 24.37 -8.05 -3.90
C ALA A 228 25.24 -6.99 -3.21
N LEU A 229 24.95 -6.66 -1.96
CA LEU A 229 25.75 -5.73 -1.16
C LEU A 229 27.12 -6.31 -0.78
N GLU A 230 27.19 -7.61 -0.45
CA GLU A 230 28.47 -8.31 -0.21
C GLU A 230 29.38 -8.23 -1.43
N LYS A 231 28.84 -8.50 -2.63
CA LYS A 231 29.58 -8.41 -3.88
C LYS A 231 30.07 -6.98 -4.16
N LEU A 232 29.27 -5.96 -3.90
CA LEU A 232 29.71 -4.57 -4.03
C LEU A 232 30.84 -4.22 -3.06
N LEU A 233 30.77 -4.73 -1.84
CA LEU A 233 31.82 -4.52 -0.85
C LEU A 233 33.13 -5.20 -1.28
N GLU A 234 33.08 -6.41 -1.84
CA GLU A 234 34.23 -7.12 -2.43
C GLU A 234 34.84 -6.35 -3.61
N GLU A 235 34.03 -5.64 -4.39
CA GLU A 235 34.43 -4.75 -5.47
C GLU A 235 35.01 -3.41 -4.97
N GLY A 236 35.05 -3.17 -3.65
CA GLY A 236 35.60 -1.98 -3.02
C GLY A 236 34.62 -0.79 -2.93
N ALA A 237 33.33 -0.99 -3.14
CA ALA A 237 32.37 0.09 -2.98
C ALA A 237 32.26 0.54 -1.52
N ASP A 238 32.23 1.85 -1.30
CA ASP A 238 31.99 2.44 0.02
C ASP A 238 30.52 2.83 0.16
N PHE A 239 29.84 2.31 1.19
CA PHE A 239 28.46 2.62 1.53
C PHE A 239 28.16 2.19 2.97
N HIS A 240 27.06 2.73 3.53
CA HIS A 240 26.46 2.24 4.76
C HIS A 240 25.04 1.74 4.47
N PHE A 241 24.71 0.53 4.95
CA PHE A 241 23.40 -0.09 4.76
C PHE A 241 22.56 0.08 6.02
N VAL A 242 21.34 0.61 5.88
CA VAL A 242 20.36 0.70 6.96
C VAL A 242 19.19 -0.23 6.66
N LEU A 243 19.02 -1.24 7.53
CA LEU A 243 17.86 -2.14 7.53
C LEU A 243 16.83 -1.65 8.54
N ALA A 244 15.79 -0.98 8.05
CA ALA A 244 14.68 -0.46 8.86
C ALA A 244 13.44 -1.35 8.71
N GLY A 245 13.01 -1.97 9.81
CA GLY A 245 11.83 -2.82 9.85
C GLY A 245 11.96 -4.00 10.78
N GLY A 246 10.90 -4.79 10.85
CA GLY A 246 10.81 -6.00 11.64
C GLY A 246 9.67 -6.89 11.15
N ASN A 247 9.48 -8.07 11.72
CA ASN A 247 8.36 -8.95 11.40
C ASN A 247 7.87 -9.75 12.64
N PRO A 248 7.05 -9.14 13.51
CA PRO A 248 6.50 -9.85 14.66
C PRO A 248 5.68 -11.11 14.31
N GLN A 249 5.24 -11.23 13.04
CA GLN A 249 4.46 -12.38 12.55
C GLN A 249 5.35 -13.56 12.13
N ASP A 250 6.62 -13.30 11.81
CA ASP A 250 7.62 -14.31 11.45
C ASP A 250 8.98 -13.97 12.09
N PRO A 251 9.11 -14.09 13.41
CA PRO A 251 10.35 -13.81 14.15
C PRO A 251 11.51 -14.72 13.72
N ALA A 252 11.20 -15.94 13.24
CA ALA A 252 12.23 -16.89 12.82
C ALA A 252 12.96 -16.39 11.57
N TYR A 253 12.23 -15.88 10.58
CA TYR A 253 12.84 -15.29 9.39
C TYR A 253 13.59 -13.99 9.71
N GLU A 254 13.03 -13.14 10.59
CA GLU A 254 13.71 -11.93 11.04
C GLU A 254 15.06 -12.26 11.70
N ASN A 255 15.08 -13.22 12.63
CA ASN A 255 16.31 -13.65 13.30
C ASN A 255 17.33 -14.21 12.31
N LYS A 256 16.90 -15.04 11.35
CA LYS A 256 17.77 -15.55 10.29
C LYS A 256 18.47 -14.43 9.51
N ILE A 257 17.75 -13.37 9.14
CA ILE A 257 18.33 -12.22 8.44
C ILE A 257 19.32 -11.47 9.32
N ARG A 258 19.01 -11.27 10.60
CA ARG A 258 19.92 -10.63 11.57
C ARG A 258 21.21 -11.43 11.77
N GLU A 259 21.10 -12.74 11.92
CA GLU A 259 22.25 -13.65 12.03
C GLU A 259 23.10 -13.64 10.75
N GLN A 260 22.46 -13.67 9.59
CA GLN A 260 23.15 -13.59 8.31
C GLN A 260 23.98 -12.29 8.20
N LEU A 261 23.40 -11.13 8.52
CA LEU A 261 24.10 -9.85 8.49
C LEU A 261 25.24 -9.79 9.53
N GLN A 262 25.06 -10.40 10.70
CA GLN A 262 26.13 -10.45 11.71
C GLN A 262 27.31 -11.33 11.32
N ALA A 263 27.07 -12.39 10.54
CA ALA A 263 28.11 -13.27 10.01
C ALA A 263 28.72 -12.77 8.69
N SER A 264 28.12 -11.74 8.09
CA SER A 264 28.52 -11.17 6.79
C SER A 264 29.65 -10.15 6.93
N PRO A 265 30.48 -9.94 5.88
CA PRO A 265 31.40 -8.81 5.78
C PRO A 265 30.71 -7.44 5.89
N LEU A 266 29.39 -7.38 5.70
CA LEU A 266 28.58 -6.17 5.85
C LEU A 266 28.37 -5.74 7.31
N ARG A 267 28.73 -6.56 8.29
CA ARG A 267 28.44 -6.34 9.72
C ARG A 267 28.77 -4.92 10.19
N ASP A 268 29.99 -4.46 9.93
CA ASP A 268 30.46 -3.16 10.41
C ASP A 268 29.99 -1.98 9.54
N ARG A 269 29.26 -2.28 8.47
CA ARG A 269 28.65 -1.30 7.54
C ARG A 269 27.13 -1.37 7.52
N THR A 270 26.53 -2.04 8.52
CA THR A 270 25.08 -2.23 8.61
C THR A 270 24.55 -1.75 9.95
N THR A 271 23.49 -0.92 9.88
CA THR A 271 22.69 -0.58 11.05
C THR A 271 21.30 -1.18 10.93
N ILE A 272 20.86 -1.91 11.95
CA ILE A 272 19.51 -2.47 12.04
C ILE A 272 18.70 -1.67 13.04
N THR A 273 17.76 -0.84 12.58
CA THR A 273 16.98 0.06 13.43
C THR A 273 15.75 -0.59 14.05
N GLY A 274 15.29 -1.73 13.52
CA GLY A 274 13.96 -2.24 13.83
C GLY A 274 12.86 -1.37 13.19
N PHE A 275 11.66 -1.45 13.76
CA PHE A 275 10.50 -0.73 13.24
C PHE A 275 10.60 0.78 13.54
N VAL A 276 10.49 1.62 12.51
CA VAL A 276 10.59 3.08 12.60
C VAL A 276 9.30 3.75 12.17
N THR A 277 8.95 4.85 12.82
CA THR A 277 7.75 5.66 12.53
C THR A 277 8.02 7.14 12.74
N GLY A 278 7.05 7.98 12.34
CA GLY A 278 7.08 9.41 12.63
C GLY A 278 8.31 10.11 12.05
N GLU A 279 8.93 10.93 12.88
CA GLU A 279 10.07 11.77 12.51
C GLU A 279 11.32 10.96 12.14
N SER A 280 11.64 9.91 12.91
CA SER A 280 12.79 9.02 12.62
C SER A 280 12.66 8.33 11.25
N LYS A 281 11.43 7.92 10.86
CA LYS A 281 11.16 7.40 9.53
C LYS A 281 11.41 8.44 8.45
N THR A 282 10.92 9.65 8.64
CA THR A 282 11.08 10.76 7.70
C THR A 282 12.55 11.15 7.56
N ALA A 283 13.28 11.27 8.68
CA ALA A 283 14.70 11.57 8.67
C ALA A 283 15.53 10.52 7.89
N LEU A 284 15.26 9.22 8.11
CA LEU A 284 15.92 8.15 7.36
C LEU A 284 15.66 8.25 5.85
N LEU A 285 14.40 8.53 5.47
CA LEU A 285 14.05 8.66 4.07
C LEU A 285 14.69 9.89 3.42
N GLN A 286 14.80 11.03 4.13
CA GLN A 286 15.41 12.26 3.62
C GLN A 286 16.95 12.20 3.55
N ASP A 287 17.58 11.45 4.46
CA ASP A 287 19.03 11.32 4.54
C ASP A 287 19.58 10.17 3.69
N ALA A 288 18.73 9.28 3.20
CA ALA A 288 19.15 8.18 2.34
C ALA A 288 19.55 8.67 0.93
N ASP A 289 20.70 8.23 0.43
CA ASP A 289 21.13 8.46 -0.96
C ASP A 289 20.41 7.53 -1.93
N LEU A 290 19.93 6.38 -1.43
CA LEU A 290 19.27 5.37 -2.23
C LEU A 290 18.32 4.54 -1.39
N PHE A 291 17.08 4.39 -1.85
CA PHE A 291 16.14 3.46 -1.27
C PHE A 291 16.09 2.16 -2.09
N VAL A 292 16.19 1.01 -1.43
CA VAL A 292 16.32 -0.28 -2.15
C VAL A 292 15.19 -1.23 -1.72
N LEU A 293 14.42 -1.74 -2.70
CA LEU A 293 13.35 -2.71 -2.44
C LEU A 293 13.23 -3.73 -3.59
N PRO A 294 14.05 -4.81 -3.63
CA PRO A 294 14.03 -5.82 -4.69
C PRO A 294 12.96 -6.90 -4.41
N SER A 295 11.71 -6.48 -4.18
CA SER A 295 10.62 -7.39 -3.83
C SER A 295 10.30 -8.35 -4.96
N TYR A 296 10.01 -9.61 -4.62
CA TYR A 296 9.48 -10.60 -5.55
C TYR A 296 8.02 -10.34 -5.95
N TYR A 297 7.35 -9.51 -5.19
CA TYR A 297 5.95 -9.14 -5.41
C TYR A 297 5.55 -7.92 -4.58
N GLU A 298 5.05 -6.88 -5.22
CA GLU A 298 4.51 -5.68 -4.57
C GLU A 298 3.50 -4.97 -5.47
N ASN A 299 2.25 -4.86 -5.05
CA ASN A 299 1.20 -4.22 -5.86
C ASN A 299 1.46 -2.74 -6.15
N PHE A 300 2.00 -2.02 -5.17
CA PHE A 300 2.29 -0.59 -5.31
C PHE A 300 3.65 -0.23 -4.71
N GLY A 301 3.93 -0.72 -3.48
CA GLY A 301 5.15 -0.35 -2.79
C GLY A 301 5.04 1.02 -2.11
N ILE A 302 4.18 1.13 -1.10
CA ILE A 302 3.98 2.39 -0.35
C ILE A 302 5.31 2.98 0.12
N ALA A 303 6.23 2.14 0.62
CA ALA A 303 7.54 2.59 1.08
C ALA A 303 8.40 3.18 -0.06
N VAL A 304 8.25 2.67 -1.28
CA VAL A 304 8.89 3.22 -2.49
C VAL A 304 8.34 4.63 -2.77
N ALA A 305 7.01 4.77 -2.78
CA ALA A 305 6.36 6.07 -3.00
C ALA A 305 6.70 7.08 -1.89
N GLU A 306 6.84 6.63 -0.64
CA GLU A 306 7.28 7.46 0.49
C GLU A 306 8.74 7.91 0.30
N ALA A 307 9.64 7.02 -0.13
CA ALA A 307 11.03 7.39 -0.44
C ALA A 307 11.08 8.43 -1.55
N MET A 308 10.35 8.21 -2.63
CA MET A 308 10.23 9.17 -3.73
C MET A 308 9.72 10.54 -3.26
N CYS A 309 8.68 10.59 -2.42
CA CYS A 309 8.16 11.84 -1.85
C CYS A 309 9.19 12.61 -1.02
N ASN A 310 10.15 11.89 -0.41
CA ASN A 310 11.25 12.48 0.36
C ASN A 310 12.44 12.89 -0.51
N GLY A 311 12.39 12.73 -1.83
CA GLY A 311 13.46 13.06 -2.75
C GLY A 311 14.54 11.98 -2.86
N THR A 312 14.28 10.78 -2.36
CA THR A 312 15.20 9.67 -2.38
C THR A 312 14.99 8.85 -3.65
N PRO A 313 16.00 8.70 -4.52
CA PRO A 313 15.91 7.85 -5.69
C PRO A 313 15.84 6.37 -5.28
N VAL A 314 15.22 5.53 -6.10
CA VAL A 314 14.92 4.16 -5.73
C VAL A 314 15.59 3.13 -6.62
N VAL A 315 15.99 1.98 -6.05
CA VAL A 315 16.34 0.76 -6.79
C VAL A 315 15.31 -0.30 -6.43
N ILE A 316 14.52 -0.72 -7.41
CA ILE A 316 13.46 -1.68 -7.22
C ILE A 316 13.50 -2.81 -8.25
N SER A 317 12.83 -3.91 -7.96
CA SER A 317 12.61 -4.95 -8.97
C SER A 317 11.45 -4.60 -9.90
N ASP A 318 11.42 -5.23 -11.07
CA ASP A 318 10.31 -5.21 -12.03
C ASP A 318 9.03 -5.91 -11.51
N GLN A 319 9.09 -6.46 -10.30
CA GLN A 319 7.93 -7.05 -9.60
C GLN A 319 7.28 -6.08 -8.59
N VAL A 320 7.77 -4.86 -8.48
CA VAL A 320 7.08 -3.72 -7.86
C VAL A 320 6.27 -3.03 -8.95
N TYR A 321 4.94 -3.13 -8.93
CA TYR A 321 4.08 -2.83 -10.08
C TYR A 321 3.95 -1.34 -10.46
N ILE A 322 4.77 -0.47 -9.89
CA ILE A 322 5.00 0.92 -10.31
C ILE A 322 6.37 1.11 -10.99
N TRP A 323 7.02 0.01 -11.39
CA TRP A 323 8.37 0.08 -11.96
C TRP A 323 8.40 0.81 -13.32
N GLU A 324 7.33 0.70 -14.12
CA GLU A 324 7.26 1.39 -15.42
C GLU A 324 7.21 2.90 -15.23
N GLU A 325 6.42 3.37 -14.27
CA GLU A 325 6.30 4.77 -13.89
C GLU A 325 7.63 5.33 -13.37
N ILE A 326 8.34 4.58 -12.52
CA ILE A 326 9.65 4.96 -12.01
C ILE A 326 10.68 5.07 -13.13
N LYS A 327 10.65 4.12 -14.07
CA LYS A 327 11.54 4.14 -15.24
C LYS A 327 11.24 5.32 -16.16
N GLN A 328 9.96 5.59 -16.45
CA GLN A 328 9.53 6.71 -17.29
C GLN A 328 9.83 8.08 -16.67
N ALA A 329 9.67 8.19 -15.35
CA ALA A 329 10.00 9.40 -14.61
C ALA A 329 11.50 9.59 -14.38
N GLU A 330 12.34 8.61 -14.74
CA GLU A 330 13.77 8.58 -14.38
C GLU A 330 13.99 8.82 -12.87
N ALA A 331 13.11 8.22 -12.04
CA ALA A 331 13.09 8.41 -10.59
C ALA A 331 13.95 7.38 -9.82
N GLY A 332 14.58 6.45 -10.53
CA GLY A 332 15.38 5.38 -9.94
C GLY A 332 15.88 4.38 -10.98
N TRP A 333 16.25 3.21 -10.50
CA TRP A 333 16.76 2.10 -11.29
C TRP A 333 15.87 0.87 -11.10
N VAL A 334 15.76 0.06 -12.14
CA VAL A 334 14.92 -1.15 -12.13
C VAL A 334 15.77 -2.37 -12.44
N CYS A 335 15.68 -3.40 -11.60
CA CYS A 335 16.36 -4.68 -11.79
C CYS A 335 15.35 -5.82 -11.99
N THR A 336 15.80 -6.95 -12.49
CA THR A 336 15.10 -8.24 -12.36
C THR A 336 15.33 -8.84 -10.97
N CYS A 337 14.50 -9.82 -10.57
CA CYS A 337 14.62 -10.48 -9.25
C CYS A 337 15.77 -11.49 -9.21
N ASP A 338 16.99 -11.03 -9.44
CA ASP A 338 18.23 -11.80 -9.32
C ASP A 338 19.38 -10.93 -8.79
N VAL A 339 20.39 -11.59 -8.20
CA VAL A 339 21.52 -10.91 -7.54
C VAL A 339 22.36 -10.12 -8.54
N GLU A 340 22.61 -10.64 -9.73
CA GLU A 340 23.48 -10.01 -10.73
C GLU A 340 22.88 -8.70 -11.24
N SER A 341 21.59 -8.72 -11.61
CA SER A 341 20.87 -7.55 -12.07
C SER A 341 20.80 -6.49 -10.96
N LEU A 342 20.50 -6.91 -9.72
CA LEU A 342 20.45 -5.99 -8.58
C LEU A 342 21.83 -5.37 -8.30
N THR A 343 22.89 -6.18 -8.25
CA THR A 343 24.27 -5.70 -8.06
C THR A 343 24.64 -4.66 -9.10
N LYS A 344 24.30 -4.94 -10.39
CA LYS A 344 24.56 -3.99 -11.48
C LYS A 344 23.85 -2.65 -11.25
N GLN A 345 22.55 -2.65 -10.93
CA GLN A 345 21.81 -1.39 -10.72
C GLN A 345 22.31 -0.63 -9.49
N LEU A 346 22.68 -1.32 -8.42
CA LEU A 346 23.28 -0.71 -7.24
C LEU A 346 24.66 -0.09 -7.56
N ARG A 347 25.51 -0.80 -8.31
CA ARG A 347 26.81 -0.28 -8.76
C ARG A 347 26.64 0.98 -9.60
N ASP A 348 25.77 0.94 -10.61
CA ASP A 348 25.50 2.07 -11.49
C ASP A 348 24.94 3.27 -10.69
N SER A 349 24.10 3.03 -9.69
CA SER A 349 23.55 4.07 -8.84
C SER A 349 24.57 4.66 -7.85
N LEU A 350 25.53 3.88 -7.37
CA LEU A 350 26.58 4.36 -6.46
C LEU A 350 27.68 5.14 -7.18
N ALA A 351 27.93 4.84 -8.45
CA ALA A 351 29.03 5.42 -9.23
C ALA A 351 28.88 6.93 -9.46
N ASP A 352 27.65 7.46 -9.54
CA ASP A 352 27.40 8.87 -9.87
C ASP A 352 26.45 9.54 -8.87
N ALA A 353 27.01 10.38 -8.00
CA ALA A 353 26.24 11.13 -7.01
C ALA A 353 25.32 12.19 -7.65
N SER A 354 25.74 12.79 -8.76
CA SER A 354 24.94 13.80 -9.46
C SER A 354 23.71 13.17 -10.12
N GLU A 355 23.85 11.97 -10.67
CA GLU A 355 22.73 11.22 -11.22
C GLU A 355 21.77 10.75 -10.13
N ARG A 356 22.24 10.32 -8.94
CA ARG A 356 21.38 10.05 -7.80
C ARG A 356 20.56 11.27 -7.41
N GLN A 357 21.22 12.43 -7.31
CA GLN A 357 20.53 13.68 -6.98
C GLN A 357 19.47 14.06 -8.01
N ARG A 358 19.81 13.97 -9.31
CA ARG A 358 18.86 14.23 -10.41
C ARG A 358 17.64 13.31 -10.33
N ARG A 359 17.86 12.02 -10.15
CA ARG A 359 16.77 11.04 -10.02
C ARG A 359 15.96 11.24 -8.75
N GLY A 360 16.58 11.69 -7.66
CA GLY A 360 15.89 12.05 -6.43
C GLY A 360 14.92 13.23 -6.63
N ILE A 361 15.33 14.27 -7.35
CA ILE A 361 14.47 15.40 -7.72
C ILE A 361 13.29 14.91 -8.58
N ASN A 362 13.55 14.13 -9.62
CA ASN A 362 12.53 13.55 -10.47
C ASN A 362 11.54 12.68 -9.66
N ALA A 363 12.07 11.88 -8.72
CA ALA A 363 11.26 11.05 -7.84
C ALA A 363 10.28 11.89 -7.00
N GLN A 364 10.78 12.97 -6.40
CA GLN A 364 9.98 13.87 -5.58
C GLN A 364 8.90 14.57 -6.41
N GLU A 365 9.26 15.15 -7.54
CA GLU A 365 8.31 15.82 -8.43
C GLU A 365 7.21 14.87 -8.90
N TYR A 366 7.60 13.66 -9.33
CA TYR A 366 6.63 12.65 -9.77
C TYR A 366 5.70 12.22 -8.65
N ALA A 367 6.26 11.91 -7.47
CA ALA A 367 5.48 11.42 -6.34
C ALA A 367 4.53 12.49 -5.76
N LEU A 368 4.98 13.73 -5.63
CA LEU A 368 4.12 14.83 -5.17
C LEU A 368 2.97 15.10 -6.13
N LYS A 369 3.22 15.01 -7.44
CA LYS A 369 2.22 15.21 -8.49
C LYS A 369 1.21 14.08 -8.56
N ASN A 370 1.64 12.81 -8.39
CA ASN A 370 0.82 11.64 -8.69
C ASN A 370 0.42 10.82 -7.46
N TYR A 371 1.16 10.91 -6.35
CA TYR A 371 0.95 10.08 -5.15
C TYR A 371 0.60 10.88 -3.90
N SER A 372 0.59 12.24 -3.95
CA SER A 372 0.11 13.03 -2.80
C SER A 372 -1.38 12.75 -2.53
N TRP A 373 -1.80 12.79 -1.28
CA TRP A 373 -3.22 12.59 -0.92
C TRP A 373 -4.15 13.52 -1.67
N LYS A 374 -3.73 14.78 -1.94
CA LYS A 374 -4.50 15.72 -2.75
C LYS A 374 -4.68 15.22 -4.17
N ALA A 375 -3.62 14.77 -4.83
CA ALA A 375 -3.69 14.23 -6.20
C ALA A 375 -4.59 12.98 -6.25
N ILE A 376 -4.46 12.09 -5.28
CA ILE A 376 -5.28 10.88 -5.17
C ILE A 376 -6.76 11.21 -4.94
N ALA A 377 -7.08 12.16 -4.07
CA ALA A 377 -8.45 12.61 -3.86
C ALA A 377 -9.06 13.16 -5.14
N GLN A 378 -8.34 14.03 -5.86
CA GLN A 378 -8.80 14.61 -7.12
C GLN A 378 -9.01 13.57 -8.21
N ALA A 379 -8.09 12.61 -8.36
CA ALA A 379 -8.25 11.48 -9.28
C ALA A 379 -9.46 10.61 -8.92
N THR A 380 -9.67 10.36 -7.63
CA THR A 380 -10.79 9.57 -7.12
C THR A 380 -12.13 10.29 -7.35
N ILE A 381 -12.21 11.59 -7.08
CA ILE A 381 -13.39 12.42 -7.34
C ILE A 381 -13.74 12.39 -8.82
N LYS A 382 -12.75 12.55 -9.71
CA LYS A 382 -12.95 12.47 -11.15
C LYS A 382 -13.53 11.12 -11.58
N ALA A 383 -13.01 10.02 -11.02
CA ALA A 383 -13.52 8.67 -11.30
C ALA A 383 -14.97 8.50 -10.80
N TYR A 384 -15.29 8.97 -9.60
CA TYR A 384 -16.66 8.95 -9.09
C TYR A 384 -17.63 9.75 -9.97
N GLN A 385 -17.25 10.97 -10.39
CA GLN A 385 -18.05 11.80 -11.29
C GLN A 385 -18.32 11.13 -12.64
N GLN A 386 -17.32 10.47 -13.21
CA GLN A 386 -17.46 9.72 -14.45
C GLN A 386 -18.48 8.58 -14.33
N ILE A 387 -18.42 7.83 -13.22
CA ILE A 387 -19.36 6.74 -12.93
C ILE A 387 -20.79 7.28 -12.81
N LEU A 388 -20.97 8.34 -12.05
CA LEU A 388 -22.31 8.94 -11.81
C LEU A 388 -22.91 9.51 -13.09
N THR A 389 -22.09 10.17 -13.93
CA THR A 389 -22.53 10.74 -15.24
C THR A 389 -22.89 9.64 -16.23
N SER A 390 -22.15 8.53 -16.25
CA SER A 390 -22.45 7.40 -17.13
C SER A 390 -23.77 6.74 -16.81
N LYS A 391 -24.13 6.67 -15.53
CA LYS A 391 -25.41 6.12 -15.08
C LYS A 391 -26.60 7.00 -15.47
N SER A 392 -26.45 8.33 -15.39
CA SER A 392 -27.53 9.27 -15.75
C SER A 392 -27.88 9.27 -17.24
N ARG A 393 -27.02 8.72 -18.12
CA ARG A 393 -27.28 8.58 -19.56
C ARG A 393 -27.96 7.27 -19.96
N LEU A 394 -28.01 6.29 -19.04
CA LEU A 394 -28.59 4.96 -19.31
C LEU A 394 -29.95 4.75 -18.63
N GLY A 395 -30.37 5.67 -17.79
CA GLY A 395 -31.70 5.69 -17.13
C GLY A 395 -32.55 6.84 -17.68
#